data_862924b064d1de25a8c450562ed8438d
#
_entry.id   862924b064d1de25a8c450562ed8438d
#
_cell.length_a   1.000
_cell.length_b   1.000
_cell.length_c   1.000
_cell.angle_alpha   90.00
_cell.angle_beta   90.00
_cell.angle_gamma   90.00
#
_symmetry.space_group_name_H-M   'P 1'
#
loop_
_entity.id
_entity.type
_entity.pdbx_description
1 polymer ?
#
loop_
_entity_poly.entity_id
_entity_poly.type
_entity_poly.pdbx_seq_one_letter_code
_entity_poly.pdbx_strand_id
1 'polypeptide(L)'
;LFRSVNFDNMLLQKNLNDMMPEGKVKAETSNIDIDLKGAVSTAIQNNRDIRLAELSLEQAETAVSQAAAAKNPSLSYKWARNQVKAGSANSAGFYGANHGYNQGLTLSWPIWTGGAVEGAIDAARYAEDVAHINVYQTEAATKLAAAKAYYQYLEMIKLADVAMESVTNLDGHLTNVKQQYDAGIVAKLDVLSSNVSLANAKQNSIAAANSRDIAEANLNNIMRLPMNTKLNPIDKDFPEPTFDITLEQAIAMGQKYRWELIKADYNVRIAKEQVRIAKAGYMPTVAVGGGYSWNTAGLGGLDKDDWTVTGTVSWSIWDGGTTDAKIKSASSGLKSAEETLLKARESIELEIRQDYLNILSAREQI
;
A
#
# COMPACT_ATOMS: atom_id res chain seq x y z
N LEU A 1 -17.62 -11.97 -31.63
CA LEU A 1 -17.54 -13.42 -31.33
C LEU A 1 -16.66 -13.61 -30.11
N PHE A 2 -17.18 -13.26 -28.90
CA PHE A 2 -16.56 -13.62 -27.62
C PHE A 2 -16.98 -15.05 -27.29
N ARG A 3 -16.08 -16.01 -27.48
CA ARG A 3 -16.19 -17.30 -26.82
C ARG A 3 -15.88 -17.10 -25.36
N SER A 4 -16.88 -17.25 -24.50
CA SER A 4 -16.69 -17.43 -23.06
C SER A 4 -15.79 -18.65 -22.83
N VAL A 5 -14.55 -18.41 -22.48
CA VAL A 5 -13.65 -19.45 -21.99
C VAL A 5 -14.13 -19.77 -20.58
N ASN A 6 -14.63 -20.98 -20.41
CA ASN A 6 -15.04 -21.50 -19.10
C ASN A 6 -13.79 -21.78 -18.28
N PHE A 7 -13.29 -20.73 -17.59
CA PHE A 7 -12.07 -20.75 -16.78
C PHE A 7 -12.25 -21.52 -15.45
N ASP A 8 -13.51 -21.77 -15.05
CA ASP A 8 -13.81 -22.20 -13.70
C ASP A 8 -13.62 -23.70 -13.43
N ASN A 9 -13.60 -24.56 -14.43
CA ASN A 9 -13.50 -25.99 -14.17
C ASN A 9 -12.15 -26.64 -14.45
N MET A 10 -11.27 -26.01 -15.21
CA MET A 10 -9.97 -26.61 -15.56
C MET A 10 -8.85 -26.23 -14.60
N LEU A 11 -8.91 -25.04 -13.99
CA LEU A 11 -7.94 -24.57 -13.00
C LEU A 11 -8.25 -25.07 -11.58
N LEU A 12 -9.53 -25.18 -11.22
CA LEU A 12 -9.92 -25.67 -9.88
C LEU A 12 -9.67 -27.17 -9.69
N GLN A 13 -9.94 -28.01 -10.68
CA GLN A 13 -9.72 -29.46 -10.55
C GLN A 13 -8.24 -29.85 -10.67
N LYS A 14 -7.43 -29.15 -11.45
CA LYS A 14 -6.00 -29.40 -11.57
C LYS A 14 -5.22 -28.90 -10.35
N ASN A 15 -5.65 -27.80 -9.74
CA ASN A 15 -4.99 -27.22 -8.57
C ASN A 15 -5.33 -27.90 -7.24
N LEU A 16 -6.51 -28.53 -7.11
CA LEU A 16 -6.87 -29.22 -5.87
C LEU A 16 -6.09 -30.52 -5.65
N ASN A 17 -5.75 -31.23 -6.71
CA ASN A 17 -4.95 -32.45 -6.62
C ASN A 17 -3.44 -32.17 -6.53
N ASP A 18 -2.96 -31.07 -7.15
CA ASP A 18 -1.55 -30.66 -7.07
C ASP A 18 -1.21 -29.83 -5.81
N MET A 19 -2.23 -29.32 -5.09
CA MET A 19 -2.07 -28.55 -3.86
C MET A 19 -2.23 -29.37 -2.57
N MET A 20 -2.52 -30.66 -2.67
CA MET A 20 -2.38 -31.57 -1.53
C MET A 20 -0.92 -32.05 -1.52
N PRO A 21 -0.03 -31.54 -0.66
CA PRO A 21 1.26 -32.15 -0.47
C PRO A 21 1.02 -33.51 0.15
N GLU A 22 1.28 -34.57 -0.60
CA GLU A 22 1.52 -35.89 -0.02
C GLU A 22 2.82 -35.81 0.80
N GLY A 23 2.71 -35.29 1.96
CA GLY A 23 3.78 -35.19 2.94
C GLY A 23 3.19 -34.67 4.23
N LYS A 24 3.22 -35.50 5.28
CA LYS A 24 3.07 -35.02 6.65
C LYS A 24 4.20 -33.98 6.84
N VAL A 25 3.89 -32.70 6.59
CA VAL A 25 4.71 -31.61 7.12
C VAL A 25 4.61 -31.78 8.63
N LYS A 26 5.65 -32.38 9.24
CA LYS A 26 5.92 -32.17 10.66
C LYS A 26 6.22 -30.67 10.74
N ALA A 27 5.20 -29.90 11.03
CA ALA A 27 5.37 -28.52 11.49
C ALA A 27 6.20 -28.65 12.77
N GLU A 28 7.48 -28.32 12.70
CA GLU A 28 8.27 -28.12 13.91
C GLU A 28 7.59 -26.96 14.63
N THR A 29 6.86 -27.28 15.71
CA THR A 29 6.34 -26.27 16.63
C THR A 29 7.54 -25.69 17.35
N SER A 30 8.04 -24.57 16.87
CA SER A 30 9.04 -23.80 17.59
C SER A 30 8.33 -23.05 18.72
N ASN A 31 8.76 -23.27 19.96
CA ASN A 31 8.34 -22.45 21.08
C ASN A 31 9.29 -21.24 21.12
N ILE A 32 8.71 -20.04 21.08
CA ILE A 32 9.46 -18.79 21.07
C ILE A 32 9.05 -18.00 22.32
N ASP A 33 10.03 -17.67 23.15
CA ASP A 33 9.84 -16.71 24.24
C ASP A 33 9.87 -15.30 23.64
N ILE A 34 8.86 -14.49 23.96
CA ILE A 34 8.64 -13.21 23.32
C ILE A 34 8.23 -12.14 24.35
N ASP A 35 8.84 -10.96 24.23
CA ASP A 35 8.43 -9.74 24.91
C ASP A 35 7.84 -8.74 23.89
N LEU A 36 7.27 -7.63 24.39
CA LEU A 36 6.71 -6.59 23.53
C LEU A 36 7.72 -6.07 22.50
N LYS A 37 8.97 -5.84 22.93
CA LYS A 37 10.02 -5.32 22.03
C LYS A 37 10.39 -6.34 20.94
N GLY A 38 10.48 -7.60 21.33
CA GLY A 38 10.73 -8.71 20.39
C GLY A 38 9.61 -8.85 19.36
N ALA A 39 8.35 -8.77 19.81
CA ALA A 39 7.19 -8.83 18.91
C ALA A 39 7.20 -7.68 17.89
N VAL A 40 7.43 -6.45 18.35
CA VAL A 40 7.50 -5.26 17.50
C VAL A 40 8.70 -5.32 16.54
N SER A 41 9.89 -5.71 17.01
CA SER A 41 11.08 -5.79 16.16
C SER A 41 10.96 -6.86 15.09
N THR A 42 10.42 -8.04 15.45
CA THR A 42 10.18 -9.13 14.51
C THR A 42 9.14 -8.75 13.45
N ALA A 43 8.06 -8.07 13.88
CA ALA A 43 7.04 -7.57 12.96
C ALA A 43 7.65 -6.59 11.95
N ILE A 44 8.44 -5.60 12.39
CA ILE A 44 9.08 -4.63 11.50
C ILE A 44 10.00 -5.32 10.48
N GLN A 45 10.85 -6.24 10.94
CA GLN A 45 11.83 -6.91 10.08
C GLN A 45 11.18 -7.78 9.00
N ASN A 46 10.05 -8.40 9.30
CA ASN A 46 9.42 -9.38 8.43
C ASN A 46 8.16 -8.86 7.71
N ASN A 47 7.69 -7.65 7.99
CA ASN A 47 6.44 -7.14 7.46
C ASN A 47 6.53 -6.89 5.95
N ARG A 48 5.59 -7.49 5.21
CA ARG A 48 5.52 -7.32 3.75
C ARG A 48 4.99 -5.96 3.33
N ASP A 49 4.20 -5.30 4.17
CA ASP A 49 3.65 -3.98 3.83
C ASP A 49 4.76 -2.92 3.88
N ILE A 50 5.73 -3.06 4.81
CA ILE A 50 6.95 -2.24 4.84
C ILE A 50 7.77 -2.49 3.56
N ARG A 51 7.95 -3.76 3.17
CA ARG A 51 8.67 -4.09 1.94
C ARG A 51 7.98 -3.56 0.69
N LEU A 52 6.64 -3.58 0.64
CA LEU A 52 5.86 -2.99 -0.45
C LEU A 52 6.00 -1.46 -0.48
N ALA A 53 6.04 -0.82 0.69
CA ALA A 53 6.28 0.62 0.79
C ALA A 53 7.69 1.00 0.31
N GLU A 54 8.72 0.22 0.66
CA GLU A 54 10.10 0.39 0.14
C GLU A 54 10.18 0.23 -1.39
N LEU A 55 9.51 -0.78 -1.94
CA LEU A 55 9.44 -0.97 -3.41
C LEU A 55 8.68 0.18 -4.10
N SER A 56 7.67 0.75 -3.44
CA SER A 56 6.98 1.95 -3.95
C SER A 56 7.88 3.18 -3.91
N LEU A 57 8.77 3.28 -2.92
CA LEU A 57 9.79 4.31 -2.87
C LEU A 57 10.79 4.15 -4.02
N GLU A 58 11.32 2.95 -4.26
CA GLU A 58 12.20 2.66 -5.40
C GLU A 58 11.55 3.02 -6.75
N GLN A 59 10.23 2.77 -6.88
CA GLN A 59 9.47 3.21 -8.06
C GLN A 59 9.39 4.74 -8.17
N ALA A 60 9.23 5.45 -7.05
CA ALA A 60 9.20 6.91 -7.05
C ALA A 60 10.56 7.52 -7.40
N GLU A 61 11.67 6.97 -6.89
CA GLU A 61 13.04 7.35 -7.24
C GLU A 61 13.31 7.17 -8.76
N THR A 62 12.86 6.02 -9.29
CA THR A 62 12.97 5.78 -10.75
C THR A 62 12.08 6.72 -11.55
N ALA A 63 10.92 7.13 -11.04
CA ALA A 63 10.05 8.12 -11.69
C ALA A 63 10.70 9.51 -11.74
N VAL A 64 11.47 9.93 -10.71
CA VAL A 64 12.28 11.15 -10.76
C VAL A 64 13.34 11.07 -11.86
N SER A 65 14.04 9.93 -11.94
CA SER A 65 15.03 9.70 -12.99
C SER A 65 14.39 9.71 -14.38
N GLN A 66 13.21 9.14 -14.53
CA GLN A 66 12.43 9.14 -15.77
C GLN A 66 11.98 10.56 -16.15
N ALA A 67 11.49 11.36 -15.19
CA ALA A 67 11.14 12.75 -15.42
C ALA A 67 12.37 13.59 -15.83
N ALA A 68 13.51 13.37 -15.17
CA ALA A 68 14.77 14.05 -15.51
C ALA A 68 15.30 13.64 -16.90
N ALA A 69 15.09 12.41 -17.33
CA ALA A 69 15.48 11.93 -18.65
C ALA A 69 14.77 12.66 -19.79
N ALA A 70 13.62 13.30 -19.51
CA ALA A 70 12.92 14.15 -20.48
C ALA A 70 13.73 15.40 -20.92
N LYS A 71 14.81 15.77 -20.21
CA LYS A 71 15.78 16.82 -20.61
C LYS A 71 16.85 16.31 -21.58
N ASN A 72 17.03 15.00 -21.66
CA ASN A 72 18.11 14.40 -22.42
C ASN A 72 17.72 14.23 -23.89
N PRO A 73 18.70 14.23 -24.80
CA PRO A 73 18.45 13.86 -26.19
C PRO A 73 18.00 12.40 -26.29
N SER A 74 17.05 12.14 -27.18
CA SER A 74 16.62 10.80 -27.56
C SER A 74 17.11 10.47 -28.96
N LEU A 75 17.63 9.26 -29.15
CA LEU A 75 18.01 8.72 -30.45
C LEU A 75 17.12 7.53 -30.77
N SER A 76 16.45 7.61 -31.92
CA SER A 76 15.60 6.53 -32.40
C SER A 76 16.03 6.05 -33.78
N TYR A 77 15.93 4.74 -33.99
CA TYR A 77 16.07 4.14 -35.31
C TYR A 77 14.70 3.64 -35.77
N LYS A 78 14.33 3.99 -36.99
CA LYS A 78 13.11 3.55 -37.62
C LYS A 78 13.42 2.82 -38.93
N TRP A 79 12.84 1.66 -39.09
CA TRP A 79 12.81 0.92 -40.33
C TRP A 79 11.36 0.75 -40.79
N ALA A 80 11.06 1.03 -42.06
CA ALA A 80 9.73 0.87 -42.60
C ALA A 80 9.81 0.35 -44.05
N ARG A 81 8.94 -0.61 -44.38
CA ARG A 81 8.66 -1.01 -45.73
C ARG A 81 7.36 -0.35 -46.16
N ASN A 82 7.42 0.45 -47.20
CA ASN A 82 6.24 1.06 -47.81
C ASN A 82 5.90 0.36 -49.12
N GLN A 83 4.65 0.01 -49.31
CA GLN A 83 4.12 -0.50 -50.55
C GLN A 83 2.93 0.38 -50.93
N VAL A 84 3.05 1.11 -52.01
CA VAL A 84 2.01 1.99 -52.53
C VAL A 84 1.58 1.48 -53.89
N LYS A 85 0.30 1.17 -54.01
CA LYS A 85 -0.34 0.92 -55.32
C LYS A 85 -0.93 2.25 -55.78
N ALA A 86 -0.29 2.88 -56.75
CA ALA A 86 -0.86 4.07 -57.37
C ALA A 86 -2.10 3.70 -58.18
N GLY A 87 -3.26 4.28 -57.79
CA GLY A 87 -4.54 4.05 -58.47
C GLY A 87 -4.73 4.85 -59.76
N SER A 88 -3.77 5.73 -60.12
CA SER A 88 -3.82 6.55 -61.33
C SER A 88 -2.51 6.42 -62.11
N ALA A 89 -2.62 6.34 -63.43
CA ALA A 89 -1.47 6.38 -64.28
C ALA A 89 -0.75 7.74 -64.13
N ASN A 90 0.57 7.73 -63.88
CA ASN A 90 1.36 8.91 -64.03
C ASN A 90 1.36 9.30 -65.53
N SER A 91 1.75 10.52 -65.87
CA SER A 91 1.77 11.09 -67.20
C SER A 91 2.57 10.26 -68.25
N ALA A 92 3.20 9.17 -67.85
CA ALA A 92 3.93 8.22 -68.67
C ALA A 92 3.22 6.86 -68.85
N GLY A 93 1.99 6.69 -68.36
CA GLY A 93 1.18 5.46 -68.56
C GLY A 93 1.60 4.21 -67.80
N PHE A 94 2.51 4.29 -66.85
CA PHE A 94 2.99 3.14 -66.10
C PHE A 94 2.18 2.94 -64.81
N TYR A 95 1.48 1.81 -64.74
CA TYR A 95 0.92 1.29 -63.47
C TYR A 95 2.02 0.51 -62.76
N GLY A 96 2.58 1.08 -61.71
CA GLY A 96 3.64 0.44 -60.92
C GLY A 96 3.26 0.37 -59.46
N ALA A 97 3.40 -0.82 -58.86
CA ALA A 97 3.49 -0.92 -57.42
C ALA A 97 4.89 -0.45 -56.96
N ASN A 98 4.97 0.73 -56.37
CA ASN A 98 6.22 1.18 -55.78
C ASN A 98 6.36 0.57 -54.36
N HIS A 99 7.40 -0.19 -54.18
CA HIS A 99 7.82 -0.65 -52.84
C HIS A 99 9.21 -0.07 -52.59
N GLY A 100 9.38 0.39 -51.38
CA GLY A 100 10.64 0.94 -50.92
C GLY A 100 10.84 0.68 -49.44
N TYR A 101 12.09 0.65 -49.05
CA TYR A 101 12.50 0.56 -47.65
C TYR A 101 13.03 1.91 -47.22
N ASN A 102 12.42 2.45 -46.14
CA ASN A 102 12.88 3.69 -45.51
C ASN A 102 13.52 3.35 -44.19
N GLN A 103 14.72 3.83 -43.97
CA GLN A 103 15.45 3.67 -42.74
C GLN A 103 15.93 5.03 -42.28
N GLY A 104 16.00 5.22 -40.97
CA GLY A 104 16.52 6.51 -40.47
C GLY A 104 16.83 6.46 -38.98
N LEU A 105 17.83 7.30 -38.66
CA LEU A 105 18.14 7.67 -37.28
C LEU A 105 17.58 9.07 -37.06
N THR A 106 16.90 9.26 -35.94
CA THR A 106 16.36 10.58 -35.55
C THR A 106 16.83 10.90 -34.15
N LEU A 107 17.50 12.01 -33.99
CA LEU A 107 17.87 12.64 -32.74
C LEU A 107 16.84 13.73 -32.42
N SER A 108 16.33 13.75 -31.22
CA SER A 108 15.43 14.80 -30.70
C SER A 108 15.92 15.23 -29.33
N TRP A 109 16.15 16.53 -29.16
CA TRP A 109 16.61 17.11 -27.92
C TRP A 109 15.76 18.33 -27.55
N PRO A 110 14.90 18.24 -26.53
CA PRO A 110 14.18 19.40 -26.02
C PRO A 110 15.14 20.27 -25.20
N ILE A 111 15.45 21.46 -25.70
CA ILE A 111 16.34 22.41 -25.01
C ILE A 111 15.57 23.19 -23.94
N TRP A 112 14.34 23.57 -24.28
CA TRP A 112 13.45 24.29 -23.35
C TRP A 112 11.99 24.01 -23.64
N THR A 113 11.23 23.73 -22.57
CA THR A 113 9.83 23.28 -22.64
C THR A 113 8.86 24.22 -21.93
N GLY A 114 9.22 25.51 -21.81
CA GLY A 114 8.38 26.47 -21.09
C GLY A 114 8.31 26.27 -19.59
N GLY A 115 9.17 25.42 -19.01
CA GLY A 115 9.13 25.03 -17.59
C GLY A 115 8.31 23.78 -17.29
N ALA A 116 7.73 23.12 -18.31
CA ALA A 116 6.91 21.90 -18.09
C ALA A 116 7.75 20.74 -17.55
N VAL A 117 8.96 20.51 -18.10
CA VAL A 117 9.83 19.41 -17.66
C VAL A 117 10.38 19.69 -16.26
N GLU A 118 10.74 20.94 -15.96
CA GLU A 118 11.15 21.34 -14.60
C GLU A 118 10.05 21.10 -13.59
N GLY A 119 8.82 21.52 -13.89
CA GLY A 119 7.66 21.26 -13.02
C GLY A 119 7.38 19.77 -12.85
N ALA A 120 7.54 18.96 -13.92
CA ALA A 120 7.39 17.52 -13.83
C ALA A 120 8.44 16.85 -12.94
N ILE A 121 9.71 17.31 -13.01
CA ILE A 121 10.80 16.82 -12.15
C ILE A 121 10.52 17.19 -10.69
N ASP A 122 10.14 18.45 -10.42
CA ASP A 122 9.85 18.91 -9.05
C ASP A 122 8.63 18.19 -8.48
N ALA A 123 7.57 17.95 -9.28
CA ALA A 123 6.43 17.13 -8.88
C ALA A 123 6.82 15.67 -8.57
N ALA A 124 7.71 15.08 -9.38
CA ALA A 124 8.21 13.72 -9.14
C ALA A 124 9.05 13.63 -7.86
N ARG A 125 9.88 14.65 -7.54
CA ARG A 125 10.64 14.72 -6.28
C ARG A 125 9.71 14.81 -5.07
N TYR A 126 8.67 15.66 -5.13
CA TYR A 126 7.69 15.70 -4.04
C TYR A 126 6.91 14.39 -3.91
N ALA A 127 6.68 13.66 -5.02
CA ALA A 127 6.08 12.33 -4.97
C ALA A 127 7.03 11.27 -4.35
N GLU A 128 8.35 11.40 -4.56
CA GLU A 128 9.37 10.62 -3.87
C GLU A 128 9.37 10.89 -2.36
N ASP A 129 9.31 12.17 -1.95
CA ASP A 129 9.16 12.56 -0.54
C ASP A 129 7.90 11.94 0.10
N VAL A 130 6.77 11.92 -0.63
CA VAL A 130 5.54 11.25 -0.20
C VAL A 130 5.74 9.74 -0.04
N ALA A 131 6.49 9.10 -0.94
CA ALA A 131 6.80 7.67 -0.84
C ALA A 131 7.71 7.37 0.38
N HIS A 132 8.68 8.23 0.67
CA HIS A 132 9.49 8.16 1.90
C HIS A 132 8.63 8.23 3.16
N ILE A 133 7.70 9.20 3.20
CA ILE A 133 6.78 9.35 4.32
C ILE A 133 5.89 8.11 4.47
N ASN A 134 5.47 7.49 3.36
CA ASN A 134 4.69 6.26 3.38
C ASN A 134 5.44 5.08 4.05
N VAL A 135 6.75 4.96 3.86
CA VAL A 135 7.56 3.93 4.55
C VAL A 135 7.48 4.15 6.07
N TYR A 136 7.76 5.37 6.56
CA TYR A 136 7.68 5.69 8.00
C TYR A 136 6.28 5.51 8.58
N GLN A 137 5.26 5.89 7.82
CA GLN A 137 3.86 5.69 8.21
C GLN A 137 3.52 4.20 8.34
N THR A 138 3.96 3.38 7.40
CA THR A 138 3.76 1.92 7.40
C THR A 138 4.51 1.27 8.56
N GLU A 139 5.75 1.70 8.85
CA GLU A 139 6.49 1.22 10.02
C GLU A 139 5.75 1.57 11.33
N ALA A 140 5.29 2.82 11.47
CA ALA A 140 4.56 3.24 12.67
C ALA A 140 3.25 2.45 12.85
N ALA A 141 2.50 2.24 11.76
CA ALA A 141 1.29 1.42 11.77
C ALA A 141 1.59 -0.04 12.15
N THR A 142 2.68 -0.62 11.63
CA THR A 142 3.12 -1.98 11.97
C THR A 142 3.51 -2.10 13.44
N LYS A 143 4.25 -1.11 13.98
CA LYS A 143 4.60 -1.05 15.42
C LYS A 143 3.35 -1.06 16.30
N LEU A 144 2.37 -0.22 15.96
CA LEU A 144 1.12 -0.13 16.69
C LEU A 144 0.29 -1.42 16.58
N ALA A 145 0.20 -2.01 15.38
CA ALA A 145 -0.52 -3.26 15.16
C ALA A 145 0.11 -4.43 15.94
N ALA A 146 1.44 -4.54 15.94
CA ALA A 146 2.17 -5.55 16.69
C ALA A 146 1.96 -5.38 18.21
N ALA A 147 2.05 -4.15 18.73
CA ALA A 147 1.82 -3.88 20.14
C ALA A 147 0.38 -4.21 20.57
N LYS A 148 -0.62 -3.78 19.77
CA LYS A 148 -2.03 -4.11 20.04
C LYS A 148 -2.27 -5.62 20.05
N ALA A 149 -1.75 -6.36 19.07
CA ALA A 149 -1.92 -7.81 19.00
C ALA A 149 -1.20 -8.53 20.14
N TYR A 150 -0.05 -8.04 20.58
CA TYR A 150 0.68 -8.59 21.72
C TYR A 150 -0.13 -8.44 23.02
N TYR A 151 -0.64 -7.25 23.30
CA TYR A 151 -1.47 -7.02 24.48
C TYR A 151 -2.80 -7.77 24.43
N GLN A 152 -3.42 -7.86 23.25
CA GLN A 152 -4.61 -8.67 23.06
C GLN A 152 -4.34 -10.16 23.32
N TYR A 153 -3.18 -10.67 22.91
CA TYR A 153 -2.80 -12.05 23.22
C TYR A 153 -2.62 -12.26 24.73
N LEU A 154 -1.94 -11.33 25.44
CA LEU A 154 -1.81 -11.37 26.91
C LEU A 154 -3.17 -11.34 27.60
N GLU A 155 -4.09 -10.50 27.16
CA GLU A 155 -5.45 -10.41 27.67
C GLU A 155 -6.17 -11.76 27.50
N MET A 156 -6.12 -12.36 26.32
CA MET A 156 -6.78 -13.65 26.06
C MET A 156 -6.18 -14.80 26.89
N ILE A 157 -4.89 -14.76 27.20
CA ILE A 157 -4.26 -15.71 28.13
C ILE A 157 -4.90 -15.56 29.52
N LYS A 158 -4.94 -14.33 30.08
CA LYS A 158 -5.51 -14.08 31.40
C LYS A 158 -6.99 -14.46 31.47
N LEU A 159 -7.77 -14.17 30.43
CA LEU A 159 -9.19 -14.56 30.38
C LEU A 159 -9.37 -16.09 30.31
N ALA A 160 -8.50 -16.81 29.60
CA ALA A 160 -8.52 -18.24 29.56
C ALA A 160 -8.17 -18.85 30.93
N ASP A 161 -7.21 -18.29 31.65
CA ASP A 161 -6.83 -18.69 32.99
C ASP A 161 -7.99 -18.50 33.99
N VAL A 162 -8.64 -17.32 33.97
CA VAL A 162 -9.85 -17.04 34.81
C VAL A 162 -10.99 -17.98 34.50
N ALA A 163 -11.23 -18.28 33.20
CA ALA A 163 -12.28 -19.21 32.82
C ALA A 163 -12.00 -20.65 33.32
N MET A 164 -10.73 -21.08 33.29
CA MET A 164 -10.32 -22.37 33.82
C MET A 164 -10.46 -22.44 35.36
N GLU A 165 -10.07 -21.37 36.06
CA GLU A 165 -10.24 -21.25 37.50
C GLU A 165 -11.74 -21.34 37.89
N SER A 166 -12.62 -20.68 37.11
CA SER A 166 -14.08 -20.80 37.32
C SER A 166 -14.57 -22.23 37.19
N VAL A 167 -14.07 -23.02 36.24
CA VAL A 167 -14.37 -24.45 36.12
C VAL A 167 -13.94 -25.20 37.38
N THR A 168 -12.73 -24.95 37.85
CA THR A 168 -12.18 -25.61 39.05
C THR A 168 -13.04 -25.31 40.31
N ASN A 169 -13.39 -24.03 40.47
CA ASN A 169 -14.20 -23.59 41.62
C ASN A 169 -15.63 -24.21 41.59
N LEU A 170 -16.27 -24.24 40.40
CA LEU A 170 -17.60 -24.81 40.24
C LEU A 170 -17.61 -26.33 40.34
N ASP A 171 -16.55 -27.03 39.96
CA ASP A 171 -16.41 -28.47 40.15
C ASP A 171 -16.29 -28.83 41.64
N GLY A 172 -15.50 -28.05 42.39
CA GLY A 172 -15.41 -28.14 43.83
C GLY A 172 -16.76 -27.85 44.53
N HIS A 173 -17.48 -26.80 44.05
CA HIS A 173 -18.82 -26.49 44.56
C HIS A 173 -19.82 -27.64 44.32
N LEU A 174 -19.85 -28.22 43.10
CA LEU A 174 -20.70 -29.35 42.80
C LEU A 174 -20.38 -30.56 43.67
N THR A 175 -19.11 -30.81 43.95
CA THR A 175 -18.69 -31.89 44.83
C THR A 175 -19.26 -31.70 46.25
N ASN A 176 -19.18 -30.48 46.80
CA ASN A 176 -19.75 -30.14 48.10
C ASN A 176 -21.28 -30.27 48.12
N VAL A 177 -21.99 -29.80 47.11
CA VAL A 177 -23.45 -29.90 46.99
C VAL A 177 -23.90 -31.36 46.90
N LYS A 178 -23.17 -32.23 46.22
CA LYS A 178 -23.45 -33.67 46.15
C LYS A 178 -23.33 -34.31 47.53
N GLN A 179 -22.27 -33.99 48.29
CA GLN A 179 -22.09 -34.49 49.66
C GLN A 179 -23.23 -34.05 50.59
N GLN A 180 -23.68 -32.79 50.45
CA GLN A 180 -24.83 -32.28 51.23
C GLN A 180 -26.17 -32.98 50.84
N TYR A 181 -26.34 -33.27 49.54
CA TYR A 181 -27.49 -34.03 49.06
C TYR A 181 -27.52 -35.45 49.62
N ASP A 182 -26.35 -36.13 49.59
CA ASP A 182 -26.24 -37.49 50.15
C ASP A 182 -26.46 -37.51 51.65
N ALA A 183 -26.17 -36.42 52.35
CA ALA A 183 -26.49 -36.22 53.79
C ALA A 183 -27.93 -35.74 54.01
N GLY A 184 -28.74 -35.55 52.97
CA GLY A 184 -30.16 -35.15 53.09
C GLY A 184 -30.37 -33.67 53.40
N ILE A 185 -29.34 -32.81 53.26
CA ILE A 185 -29.35 -31.37 53.64
C ILE A 185 -29.91 -30.48 52.53
N VAL A 186 -29.68 -30.83 51.26
CA VAL A 186 -30.09 -30.03 50.08
C VAL A 186 -30.98 -30.85 49.13
N ALA A 187 -31.72 -30.15 48.25
CA ALA A 187 -32.62 -30.82 47.30
C ALA A 187 -31.85 -31.27 46.02
N LYS A 188 -32.42 -32.28 45.34
CA LYS A 188 -31.90 -32.73 44.02
C LYS A 188 -31.81 -31.59 43.00
N LEU A 189 -32.67 -30.60 43.11
CA LEU A 189 -32.66 -29.40 42.25
C LEU A 189 -31.35 -28.65 42.38
N ASP A 190 -30.77 -28.54 43.58
CA ASP A 190 -29.50 -27.84 43.83
C ASP A 190 -28.32 -28.54 43.15
N VAL A 191 -28.31 -29.88 43.15
CA VAL A 191 -27.34 -30.69 42.42
C VAL A 191 -27.46 -30.47 40.93
N LEU A 192 -28.68 -30.44 40.38
CA LEU A 192 -28.92 -30.22 38.95
C LEU A 192 -28.51 -28.80 38.53
N SER A 193 -28.83 -27.79 39.33
CA SER A 193 -28.43 -26.41 39.10
C SER A 193 -26.91 -26.23 39.09
N SER A 194 -26.22 -26.86 40.06
CA SER A 194 -24.75 -26.85 40.12
C SER A 194 -24.12 -27.57 38.93
N ASN A 195 -24.71 -28.68 38.44
CA ASN A 195 -24.24 -29.34 37.22
C ASN A 195 -24.40 -28.46 35.98
N VAL A 196 -25.51 -27.72 35.83
CA VAL A 196 -25.72 -26.79 34.72
C VAL A 196 -24.69 -25.66 34.78
N SER A 197 -24.44 -25.10 35.97
CA SER A 197 -23.42 -24.04 36.17
C SER A 197 -22.02 -24.52 35.76
N LEU A 198 -21.64 -25.73 36.17
CA LEU A 198 -20.37 -26.33 35.78
C LEU A 198 -20.27 -26.56 34.24
N ALA A 199 -21.36 -27.06 33.63
CA ALA A 199 -21.42 -27.29 32.19
C ALA A 199 -21.24 -25.98 31.42
N ASN A 200 -21.88 -24.90 31.85
CA ASN A 200 -21.72 -23.56 31.27
C ASN A 200 -20.28 -23.02 31.44
N ALA A 201 -19.69 -23.21 32.62
CA ALA A 201 -18.30 -22.80 32.87
C ALA A 201 -17.30 -23.55 31.95
N LYS A 202 -17.50 -24.86 31.77
CA LYS A 202 -16.70 -25.69 30.85
C LYS A 202 -16.84 -25.19 29.41
N GLN A 203 -18.04 -24.86 28.96
CA GLN A 203 -18.26 -24.28 27.64
C GLN A 203 -17.52 -22.95 27.48
N ASN A 204 -17.62 -22.07 28.47
CA ASN A 204 -16.95 -20.77 28.47
C ASN A 204 -15.41 -20.93 28.46
N SER A 205 -14.86 -21.90 29.22
CA SER A 205 -13.43 -22.20 29.22
C SER A 205 -12.93 -22.67 27.86
N ILE A 206 -13.68 -23.50 27.14
CA ILE A 206 -13.34 -23.93 25.77
C ILE A 206 -13.37 -22.73 24.82
N ALA A 207 -14.37 -21.86 24.95
CA ALA A 207 -14.46 -20.66 24.12
C ALA A 207 -13.29 -19.67 24.39
N ALA A 208 -12.92 -19.48 25.66
CA ALA A 208 -11.79 -18.64 26.04
C ALA A 208 -10.45 -19.20 25.52
N ALA A 209 -10.23 -20.53 25.63
CA ALA A 209 -9.05 -21.18 25.07
C ALA A 209 -8.96 -21.02 23.56
N ASN A 210 -10.06 -21.15 22.82
CA ASN A 210 -10.10 -20.90 21.38
C ASN A 210 -9.80 -19.44 21.05
N SER A 211 -10.31 -18.47 21.82
CA SER A 211 -10.02 -17.04 21.64
C SER A 211 -8.54 -16.73 21.83
N ARG A 212 -7.89 -17.36 22.83
CA ARG A 212 -6.44 -17.27 23.04
C ARG A 212 -5.67 -17.82 21.82
N ASP A 213 -6.04 -18.99 21.32
CA ASP A 213 -5.36 -19.62 20.18
C ASP A 213 -5.52 -18.77 18.89
N ILE A 214 -6.67 -18.12 18.71
CA ILE A 214 -6.89 -17.16 17.62
C ILE A 214 -6.00 -15.92 17.79
N ALA A 215 -5.90 -15.38 18.99
CA ALA A 215 -5.03 -14.21 19.27
C ALA A 215 -3.54 -14.54 19.04
N GLU A 216 -3.09 -15.76 19.44
CA GLU A 216 -1.75 -16.27 19.14
C GLU A 216 -1.49 -16.34 17.62
N ALA A 217 -2.43 -16.88 16.86
CA ALA A 217 -2.33 -16.97 15.41
C ALA A 217 -2.31 -15.58 14.74
N ASN A 218 -3.10 -14.63 15.25
CA ASN A 218 -3.09 -13.24 14.76
C ASN A 218 -1.73 -12.56 15.01
N LEU A 219 -1.14 -12.74 16.18
CA LEU A 219 0.19 -12.21 16.50
C LEU A 219 1.26 -12.85 15.61
N ASN A 220 1.23 -14.18 15.41
CA ASN A 220 2.11 -14.88 14.47
C ASN A 220 1.96 -14.32 13.05
N ASN A 221 0.75 -14.03 12.60
CA ASN A 221 0.51 -13.45 11.28
C ASN A 221 1.13 -12.05 11.15
N ILE A 222 1.02 -11.20 12.16
CA ILE A 222 1.61 -9.84 12.15
C ILE A 222 3.13 -9.92 12.16
N MET A 223 3.72 -10.84 12.91
CA MET A 223 5.16 -11.08 12.95
C MET A 223 5.67 -11.87 11.74
N ARG A 224 4.76 -12.38 10.88
CA ARG A 224 5.10 -13.26 9.74
C ARG A 224 5.84 -14.55 10.16
N LEU A 225 5.51 -15.06 11.32
CA LEU A 225 5.93 -16.38 11.77
C LEU A 225 4.96 -17.46 11.24
N PRO A 226 5.40 -18.74 11.21
CA PRO A 226 4.49 -19.84 10.93
C PRO A 226 3.30 -19.83 11.90
N MET A 227 2.08 -20.04 11.39
CA MET A 227 0.85 -19.92 12.19
C MET A 227 0.74 -20.91 13.35
N ASN A 228 1.52 -21.98 13.30
CA ASN A 228 1.59 -23.02 14.33
C ASN A 228 2.72 -22.78 15.37
N THR A 229 3.42 -21.65 15.29
CA THR A 229 4.42 -21.26 16.29
C THR A 229 3.73 -21.02 17.62
N LYS A 230 4.23 -21.66 18.68
CA LYS A 230 3.76 -21.41 20.04
C LYS A 230 4.55 -20.26 20.65
N LEU A 231 3.83 -19.27 21.15
CA LEU A 231 4.39 -18.08 21.77
C LEU A 231 4.28 -18.18 23.27
N ASN A 232 5.39 -17.94 23.97
CA ASN A 232 5.45 -17.86 25.41
C ASN A 232 5.80 -16.40 25.83
N PRO A 233 4.82 -15.60 26.27
CA PRO A 233 5.10 -14.24 26.70
C PRO A 233 5.97 -14.22 27.95
N ILE A 234 7.05 -13.42 27.90
CA ILE A 234 7.93 -13.19 29.04
C ILE A 234 7.27 -12.20 30.01
N ASP A 235 6.61 -11.18 29.46
CA ASP A 235 5.88 -10.18 30.24
C ASP A 235 4.59 -10.82 30.78
N LYS A 236 4.49 -10.95 32.11
CA LYS A 236 3.31 -11.53 32.78
C LYS A 236 2.28 -10.50 33.16
N ASP A 237 2.68 -9.26 33.26
CA ASP A 237 1.86 -8.15 33.75
C ASP A 237 1.80 -7.00 32.72
N PHE A 238 0.71 -6.27 32.75
CA PHE A 238 0.55 -5.08 31.92
C PHE A 238 1.35 -3.94 32.56
N PRO A 239 2.15 -3.19 31.75
CA PRO A 239 2.80 -2.00 32.26
C PRO A 239 1.77 -0.94 32.64
N GLU A 240 1.99 -0.24 33.72
CA GLU A 240 1.22 0.93 34.13
C GLU A 240 1.90 2.20 33.58
N PRO A 241 1.60 2.65 32.35
CA PRO A 241 2.19 3.85 31.82
C PRO A 241 1.62 5.09 32.50
N THR A 242 2.48 6.00 32.95
CA THR A 242 2.06 7.35 33.34
C THR A 242 1.72 8.15 32.11
N PHE A 243 0.51 8.68 32.04
CA PHE A 243 0.06 9.54 30.95
C PHE A 243 -0.25 10.94 31.52
N ASP A 244 0.73 11.84 31.42
CA ASP A 244 0.69 13.17 32.02
C ASP A 244 0.59 14.31 30.98
N ILE A 245 0.18 13.97 29.74
CA ILE A 245 0.06 14.93 28.64
C ILE A 245 -1.35 15.51 28.64
N THR A 246 -1.48 16.86 28.54
CA THR A 246 -2.81 17.49 28.38
C THR A 246 -3.35 17.29 26.96
N LEU A 247 -4.68 17.42 26.80
CA LEU A 247 -5.33 17.31 25.48
C LEU A 247 -4.75 18.32 24.48
N GLU A 248 -4.52 19.56 24.91
CA GLU A 248 -3.98 20.62 24.06
C GLU A 248 -2.55 20.30 23.60
N GLN A 249 -1.74 19.76 24.49
CA GLN A 249 -0.37 19.31 24.17
C GLN A 249 -0.42 18.12 23.17
N ALA A 250 -1.32 17.17 23.38
CA ALA A 250 -1.50 16.03 22.48
C ALA A 250 -1.91 16.49 21.06
N ILE A 251 -2.86 17.43 20.97
CA ILE A 251 -3.29 18.02 19.68
C ILE A 251 -2.12 18.77 19.02
N ALA A 252 -1.38 19.59 19.77
CA ALA A 252 -0.24 20.33 19.23
C ALA A 252 0.86 19.39 18.70
N MET A 253 1.14 18.30 19.43
CA MET A 253 2.07 17.26 18.96
C MET A 253 1.56 16.56 17.72
N GLY A 254 0.29 16.20 17.67
CA GLY A 254 -0.31 15.56 16.49
C GLY A 254 -0.26 16.46 15.27
N GLN A 255 -0.61 17.73 15.39
CA GLN A 255 -0.52 18.69 14.29
C GLN A 255 0.91 18.92 13.78
N LYS A 256 1.93 18.68 14.62
CA LYS A 256 3.33 18.87 14.25
C LYS A 256 3.99 17.61 13.66
N TYR A 257 3.67 16.44 14.19
CA TYR A 257 4.44 15.23 13.93
C TYR A 257 3.70 14.14 13.16
N ARG A 258 2.38 14.29 12.93
CA ARG A 258 1.62 13.26 12.18
C ARG A 258 2.03 13.23 10.72
N TRP A 259 2.42 12.06 10.27
CA TRP A 259 2.87 11.81 8.89
C TRP A 259 1.80 12.13 7.85
N GLU A 260 0.53 11.96 8.18
CA GLU A 260 -0.62 12.26 7.33
C GLU A 260 -0.65 13.73 6.92
N LEU A 261 -0.33 14.65 7.84
CA LEU A 261 -0.30 16.10 7.54
C LEU A 261 0.89 16.47 6.68
N ILE A 262 2.06 15.91 6.98
CA ILE A 262 3.26 16.13 6.19
C ILE A 262 3.04 15.65 4.75
N LYS A 263 2.46 14.46 4.59
CA LYS A 263 2.07 13.90 3.29
C LYS A 263 1.06 14.78 2.54
N ALA A 264 0.05 15.31 3.23
CA ALA A 264 -0.93 16.19 2.63
C ALA A 264 -0.31 17.52 2.17
N ASP A 265 0.67 18.09 2.91
CA ASP A 265 1.41 19.27 2.48
C ASP A 265 2.22 19.00 1.19
N TYR A 266 2.91 17.87 1.11
CA TYR A 266 3.60 17.48 -0.13
C TYR A 266 2.65 17.30 -1.31
N ASN A 267 1.45 16.76 -1.10
CA ASN A 267 0.43 16.67 -2.14
C ASN A 267 -0.04 18.05 -2.63
N VAL A 268 -0.12 19.04 -1.73
CA VAL A 268 -0.38 20.45 -2.13
C VAL A 268 0.78 20.99 -2.99
N ARG A 269 2.04 20.67 -2.65
CA ARG A 269 3.21 21.08 -3.47
C ARG A 269 3.17 20.43 -4.85
N ILE A 270 2.86 19.13 -4.94
CA ILE A 270 2.66 18.44 -6.22
C ILE A 270 1.59 19.15 -7.05
N ALA A 271 0.45 19.48 -6.45
CA ALA A 271 -0.62 20.18 -7.15
C ALA A 271 -0.22 21.60 -7.62
N LYS A 272 0.66 22.30 -6.88
CA LYS A 272 1.24 23.58 -7.32
C LYS A 272 2.12 23.41 -8.57
N GLU A 273 2.93 22.35 -8.61
CA GLU A 273 3.74 22.07 -9.80
C GLU A 273 2.87 21.66 -10.99
N GLN A 274 1.73 21.00 -10.78
CA GLN A 274 0.76 20.71 -11.86
C GLN A 274 0.19 22.00 -12.48
N VAL A 275 -0.06 23.03 -11.65
CA VAL A 275 -0.47 24.36 -12.14
C VAL A 275 0.67 25.00 -12.95
N ARG A 276 1.94 24.87 -12.51
CA ARG A 276 3.12 25.37 -13.24
C ARG A 276 3.27 24.66 -14.59
N ILE A 277 3.11 23.34 -14.63
CA ILE A 277 3.13 22.55 -15.87
C ILE A 277 2.02 23.00 -16.83
N ALA A 278 0.80 23.22 -16.32
CA ALA A 278 -0.30 23.70 -17.14
C ALA A 278 -0.02 25.10 -17.74
N LYS A 279 0.59 26.01 -16.96
CA LYS A 279 0.99 27.35 -17.41
C LYS A 279 2.09 27.32 -18.48
N ALA A 280 2.92 26.30 -18.53
CA ALA A 280 3.93 26.11 -19.57
C ALA A 280 3.34 26.05 -20.98
N GLY A 281 2.05 25.71 -21.14
CA GLY A 281 1.34 25.76 -22.41
C GLY A 281 1.27 27.14 -23.06
N TYR A 282 1.45 28.23 -22.31
CA TYR A 282 1.55 29.59 -22.84
C TYR A 282 2.96 29.97 -23.29
N MET A 283 3.96 29.15 -22.95
CA MET A 283 5.34 29.44 -23.25
C MET A 283 5.78 28.79 -24.55
N PRO A 284 6.72 29.41 -25.31
CA PRO A 284 7.33 28.75 -26.46
C PRO A 284 8.13 27.52 -25.99
N THR A 285 8.32 26.56 -26.87
CA THR A 285 9.22 25.41 -26.68
C THR A 285 10.35 25.48 -27.69
N VAL A 286 11.55 25.07 -27.29
CA VAL A 286 12.74 25.04 -28.13
C VAL A 286 13.27 23.61 -28.17
N ALA A 287 13.47 23.10 -29.37
CA ALA A 287 14.03 21.77 -29.56
C ALA A 287 15.09 21.80 -30.70
N VAL A 288 16.09 20.94 -30.57
CA VAL A 288 17.04 20.64 -31.63
C VAL A 288 16.81 19.22 -32.10
N GLY A 289 16.67 19.03 -33.40
CA GLY A 289 16.51 17.73 -34.04
C GLY A 289 17.65 17.47 -35.04
N GLY A 290 17.96 16.18 -35.22
CA GLY A 290 18.84 15.70 -36.26
C GLY A 290 18.29 14.45 -36.90
N GLY A 291 18.44 14.31 -38.19
CA GLY A 291 18.00 13.10 -38.89
C GLY A 291 19.05 12.63 -39.89
N TYR A 292 19.26 11.34 -39.98
CA TYR A 292 19.95 10.69 -41.08
C TYR A 292 19.04 9.61 -41.63
N SER A 293 18.67 9.72 -42.86
CA SER A 293 17.75 8.79 -43.52
C SER A 293 18.30 8.24 -44.80
N TRP A 294 17.98 6.99 -45.08
CA TRP A 294 18.32 6.36 -46.34
C TRP A 294 17.17 5.52 -46.89
N ASN A 295 16.97 5.63 -48.17
CA ASN A 295 15.90 4.97 -48.89
C ASN A 295 16.49 4.00 -49.89
N THR A 296 15.96 2.80 -49.98
CA THR A 296 16.40 1.77 -50.92
C THR A 296 15.24 1.11 -51.61
N ALA A 297 15.43 0.74 -52.87
CA ALA A 297 14.45 -0.08 -53.62
C ALA A 297 14.51 -1.57 -53.22
N GLY A 298 15.61 -2.02 -52.61
CA GLY A 298 15.86 -3.38 -52.17
C GLY A 298 16.33 -3.49 -50.75
N LEU A 299 16.30 -4.70 -50.17
CA LEU A 299 16.80 -4.97 -48.81
C LEU A 299 18.34 -4.78 -48.79
N GLY A 300 18.83 -3.80 -47.99
CA GLY A 300 20.24 -3.65 -47.72
C GLY A 300 21.05 -2.70 -48.62
N GLY A 301 20.40 -1.96 -49.52
CA GLY A 301 21.08 -0.93 -50.32
C GLY A 301 21.07 0.46 -49.63
N LEU A 302 22.07 1.28 -49.90
CA LEU A 302 22.13 2.70 -49.51
C LEU A 302 22.07 3.56 -50.78
N ASP A 303 20.88 3.60 -51.46
CA ASP A 303 20.76 4.22 -52.75
C ASP A 303 20.67 5.75 -52.71
N LYS A 304 20.10 6.31 -51.60
CA LYS A 304 20.00 7.73 -51.34
C LYS A 304 20.04 7.97 -49.84
N ASP A 305 20.94 8.82 -49.41
CA ASP A 305 21.09 9.26 -48.04
C ASP A 305 20.88 10.76 -47.92
N ASP A 306 20.20 11.16 -46.87
CA ASP A 306 19.95 12.55 -46.53
C ASP A 306 20.23 12.77 -45.05
N TRP A 307 20.80 13.88 -44.68
CA TRP A 307 20.91 14.29 -43.29
C TRP A 307 20.30 15.68 -43.08
N THR A 308 19.75 15.88 -41.92
CA THR A 308 19.14 17.16 -41.53
C THR A 308 19.52 17.51 -40.09
N VAL A 309 19.73 18.79 -39.82
CA VAL A 309 19.80 19.36 -38.48
C VAL A 309 18.83 20.52 -38.43
N THR A 310 17.93 20.48 -37.44
CA THR A 310 16.84 21.45 -37.35
C THR A 310 16.77 22.02 -35.94
N GLY A 311 16.79 23.32 -35.79
CA GLY A 311 16.37 24.03 -34.58
C GLY A 311 14.91 24.46 -34.75
N THR A 312 14.06 24.05 -33.81
CA THR A 312 12.63 24.37 -33.86
C THR A 312 12.24 25.20 -32.65
N VAL A 313 11.58 26.31 -32.87
CA VAL A 313 10.87 27.09 -31.85
C VAL A 313 9.38 26.97 -32.15
N SER A 314 8.63 26.41 -31.24
CA SER A 314 7.17 26.25 -31.38
C SER A 314 6.47 27.04 -30.28
N TRP A 315 5.56 27.92 -30.70
CA TRP A 315 4.77 28.74 -29.79
C TRP A 315 3.31 28.76 -30.23
N SER A 316 2.44 28.26 -29.36
CA SER A 316 0.98 28.32 -29.59
C SER A 316 0.47 29.66 -29.09
N ILE A 317 0.35 30.64 -29.99
CA ILE A 317 -0.13 31.98 -29.64
C ILE A 317 -1.62 31.96 -29.28
N TRP A 318 -2.37 31.07 -29.89
CA TRP A 318 -3.80 30.84 -29.62
C TRP A 318 -4.17 29.39 -29.86
N ASP A 319 -4.72 28.73 -28.85
CA ASP A 319 -5.04 27.31 -28.85
C ASP A 319 -6.53 27.01 -28.62
N GLY A 320 -7.40 28.01 -28.89
CA GLY A 320 -8.83 27.88 -28.68
C GLY A 320 -9.27 27.82 -27.19
N GLY A 321 -8.39 28.25 -26.26
CA GLY A 321 -8.66 28.24 -24.82
C GLY A 321 -8.30 26.92 -24.11
N THR A 322 -7.65 26.02 -24.82
CA THR A 322 -7.23 24.71 -24.24
C THR A 322 -6.29 24.88 -23.04
N THR A 323 -5.29 25.76 -23.15
CA THR A 323 -4.34 26.03 -22.05
C THR A 323 -5.06 26.70 -20.86
N ASP A 324 -5.99 27.65 -21.11
CA ASP A 324 -6.79 28.25 -20.02
C ASP A 324 -7.63 27.21 -19.28
N ALA A 325 -8.26 26.31 -20.01
CA ALA A 325 -9.04 25.20 -19.42
C ALA A 325 -8.14 24.26 -18.58
N LYS A 326 -6.92 23.94 -19.05
CA LYS A 326 -5.94 23.13 -18.31
C LYS A 326 -5.49 23.83 -17.02
N ILE A 327 -5.22 25.14 -17.06
CA ILE A 327 -4.85 25.92 -15.89
C ILE A 327 -6.01 25.98 -14.88
N LYS A 328 -7.24 26.18 -15.32
CA LYS A 328 -8.43 26.15 -14.45
C LYS A 328 -8.59 24.79 -13.79
N SER A 329 -8.43 23.71 -14.55
CA SER A 329 -8.49 22.34 -14.04
C SER A 329 -7.42 22.08 -12.99
N ALA A 330 -6.16 22.42 -13.29
CA ALA A 330 -5.03 22.25 -12.36
C ALA A 330 -5.20 23.13 -11.10
N SER A 331 -5.71 24.37 -11.25
CA SER A 331 -5.99 25.26 -10.12
C SER A 331 -7.12 24.73 -9.23
N SER A 332 -8.13 24.09 -9.81
CA SER A 332 -9.17 23.40 -9.04
C SER A 332 -8.60 22.17 -8.31
N GLY A 333 -7.67 21.44 -8.94
CA GLY A 333 -6.93 20.36 -8.30
C GLY A 333 -6.10 20.85 -7.10
N LEU A 334 -5.45 22.02 -7.22
CA LEU A 334 -4.72 22.63 -6.11
C LEU A 334 -5.65 22.97 -4.94
N LYS A 335 -6.78 23.62 -5.21
CA LYS A 335 -7.77 23.91 -4.17
C LYS A 335 -8.28 22.63 -3.49
N SER A 336 -8.54 21.59 -4.26
CA SER A 336 -8.95 20.29 -3.70
C SER A 336 -7.86 19.66 -2.80
N ALA A 337 -6.58 19.81 -3.14
CA ALA A 337 -5.48 19.35 -2.29
C ALA A 337 -5.38 20.20 -0.99
N GLU A 338 -5.58 21.51 -1.07
CA GLU A 338 -5.63 22.42 0.10
C GLU A 338 -6.78 22.05 1.05
N GLU A 339 -7.98 21.82 0.52
CA GLU A 339 -9.13 21.36 1.31
C GLU A 339 -8.90 19.98 1.93
N THR A 340 -8.20 19.08 1.21
CA THR A 340 -7.82 17.77 1.73
C THR A 340 -6.85 17.89 2.91
N LEU A 341 -5.93 18.85 2.87
CA LEU A 341 -5.03 19.13 3.99
C LEU A 341 -5.80 19.66 5.21
N LEU A 342 -6.77 20.56 5.01
CA LEU A 342 -7.62 21.05 6.10
C LEU A 342 -8.46 19.94 6.73
N LYS A 343 -9.09 19.13 5.90
CA LYS A 343 -9.85 17.94 6.35
C LYS A 343 -8.95 16.95 7.13
N ALA A 344 -7.71 16.75 6.70
CA ALA A 344 -6.77 15.89 7.42
C ALA A 344 -6.45 16.44 8.82
N ARG A 345 -6.30 17.77 8.97
CA ARG A 345 -6.08 18.41 10.27
C ARG A 345 -7.26 18.19 11.21
N GLU A 346 -8.49 18.40 10.73
CA GLU A 346 -9.71 18.20 11.50
C GLU A 346 -9.89 16.73 11.92
N SER A 347 -9.62 15.79 10.99
CA SER A 347 -9.70 14.35 11.29
C SER A 347 -8.71 13.92 12.36
N ILE A 348 -7.47 14.42 12.31
CA ILE A 348 -6.43 14.11 13.30
C ILE A 348 -6.78 14.71 14.66
N GLU A 349 -7.31 15.94 14.69
CA GLU A 349 -7.77 16.53 15.95
C GLU A 349 -8.89 15.71 16.59
N LEU A 350 -9.86 15.25 15.79
CA LEU A 350 -10.95 14.40 16.27
C LEU A 350 -10.42 13.06 16.79
N GLU A 351 -9.52 12.40 16.05
CA GLU A 351 -8.89 11.13 16.45
C GLU A 351 -8.16 11.28 17.79
N ILE A 352 -7.35 12.33 17.94
CA ILE A 352 -6.61 12.58 19.19
C ILE A 352 -7.58 12.80 20.35
N ARG A 353 -8.68 13.55 20.17
CA ARG A 353 -9.70 13.75 21.21
C ARG A 353 -10.36 12.43 21.61
N GLN A 354 -10.69 11.60 20.64
CA GLN A 354 -11.30 10.28 20.90
C GLN A 354 -10.33 9.38 21.66
N ASP A 355 -9.08 9.29 21.23
CA ASP A 355 -8.06 8.47 21.89
C ASP A 355 -7.75 8.97 23.31
N TYR A 356 -7.70 10.29 23.50
CA TYR A 356 -7.50 10.90 24.82
C TYR A 356 -8.63 10.53 25.78
N LEU A 357 -9.90 10.65 25.34
CA LEU A 357 -11.05 10.25 26.14
C LEU A 357 -11.08 8.75 26.44
N ASN A 358 -10.69 7.91 25.46
CA ASN A 358 -10.58 6.48 25.65
C ASN A 358 -9.51 6.13 26.69
N ILE A 359 -8.36 6.82 26.70
CA ILE A 359 -7.31 6.63 27.71
C ILE A 359 -7.82 7.01 29.10
N LEU A 360 -8.53 8.13 29.24
CA LEU A 360 -9.11 8.55 30.54
C LEU A 360 -10.13 7.53 31.03
N SER A 361 -11.04 7.08 30.14
CA SER A 361 -12.03 6.06 30.49
C SER A 361 -11.40 4.72 30.89
N ALA A 362 -10.39 4.27 30.15
CA ALA A 362 -9.67 3.05 30.49
C ALA A 362 -8.95 3.16 31.86
N ARG A 363 -8.40 4.33 32.19
CA ARG A 363 -7.77 4.58 33.49
C ARG A 363 -8.75 4.57 34.65
N GLU A 364 -9.99 5.00 34.44
CA GLU A 364 -11.04 4.93 35.46
C GLU A 364 -11.59 3.52 35.67
N GLN A 365 -11.45 2.63 34.70
CA GLN A 365 -11.92 1.25 34.74
C GLN A 365 -10.95 0.28 35.43
N ILE A 366 -9.68 0.66 35.56
CA ILE A 366 -8.63 -0.10 36.28
C ILE A 366 -8.65 0.23 37.75
#